data_cd57c7a141d3fe61e71383c892dd34d3
#
_entry.id   cd57c7a141d3fe61e71383c892dd34d3
#
_cell.length_a   1.000
_cell.length_b   1.000
_cell.length_c   1.000
_cell.angle_alpha   90.00
_cell.angle_beta   90.00
_cell.angle_gamma   90.00
#
_symmetry.space_group_name_H-M   'P 1'
#
loop_
_entity.id
_entity.type
_entity.pdbx_description
1 polymer ?
#
loop_
_entity_poly.entity_id
_entity_poly.type
_entity_poly.pdbx_seq_one_letter_code
_entity_poly.pdbx_strand_id
1 'polypeptide(L)'
;MGKYADDARELLRLVGGRENIGAVSHCMTRMRFALVNPEKADISAIEAMKVVKGSFTQAGQFQVIIGNTVTDFYNDFIKEAGIEGVSKDAVKEMAKNNQNVLQRVIASLAEIFAPLIPAIITGGLILGFRNCIDSLYLFENGTKTLCGISQFWSGIDSFLWLIGEAVFHMLPVGICWSVTKKMGTTQMLGIVLGLTLVSGQLLNAYSVAGTAVADIPKWNFGAFQINMIGYQGQVLPAILAAFTLVYLERFFRKITPQVISMIVVPFCSLLLSVMAAHFVLGPIGWKIGGGISAIVFAGISGTFKVVFGAIFGVVYAPLVITGLHHMSNAIDLQLIADYGGTMLWPMIALSNIAQGSAVLGMIWLQRKNSQAQEVNIPACISCYLGVTEPAIFGVNLKKGFPFVCGMIGSGIAGVICVSTGTTANAIGVGGIPGILSIQPQYMLSFAFCMAVAVVVPFLLTTIVGKKKLSAEEMSDTAEKESMTALVAEAETGNVAENKKEVKVENKTNVEAETKNETATDSDLTAFLSGKAITLAEVNDGVFSAGVLGDGMAIIPENET
;
A
#
# COMPACT_ATOMS: atom_id res chain seq x y z
N MET A 1 -37.14 4.39 -3.03
CA MET A 1 -36.06 4.80 -2.09
C MET A 1 -34.92 3.79 -2.25
N GLY A 2 -33.67 4.24 -2.24
CA GLY A 2 -32.54 3.34 -2.30
C GLY A 2 -32.46 2.44 -1.07
N LYS A 3 -31.81 1.30 -1.18
CA LYS A 3 -31.70 0.29 -0.11
C LYS A 3 -31.09 0.85 1.18
N TYR A 4 -30.22 1.85 1.06
CA TYR A 4 -29.47 2.48 2.16
C TYR A 4 -29.85 3.95 2.39
N ALA A 5 -30.99 4.43 1.89
CA ALA A 5 -31.37 5.85 1.93
C ALA A 5 -31.46 6.40 3.37
N ASP A 6 -32.01 5.64 4.31
CA ASP A 6 -32.14 6.07 5.70
C ASP A 6 -30.77 6.09 6.41
N ASP A 7 -29.93 5.06 6.20
CA ASP A 7 -28.57 5.04 6.72
C ASP A 7 -27.70 6.16 6.11
N ALA A 8 -27.88 6.44 4.81
CA ALA A 8 -27.21 7.52 4.11
C ALA A 8 -27.58 8.90 4.68
N ARG A 9 -28.87 9.12 4.97
CA ARG A 9 -29.37 10.35 5.59
C ARG A 9 -28.83 10.52 7.01
N GLU A 10 -28.77 9.44 7.77
CA GLU A 10 -28.22 9.47 9.11
C GLU A 10 -26.70 9.73 9.08
N LEU A 11 -25.94 9.08 8.19
CA LEU A 11 -24.51 9.38 8.02
C LEU A 11 -24.28 10.84 7.61
N LEU A 12 -25.13 11.39 6.70
CA LEU A 12 -25.05 12.79 6.30
C LEU A 12 -25.22 13.74 7.50
N ARG A 13 -26.17 13.44 8.37
CA ARG A 13 -26.40 14.22 9.60
C ARG A 13 -25.18 14.14 10.52
N LEU A 14 -24.65 12.93 10.73
CA LEU A 14 -23.55 12.66 11.68
C LEU A 14 -22.19 13.19 11.22
N VAL A 15 -21.94 13.32 9.92
CA VAL A 15 -20.72 13.98 9.41
C VAL A 15 -20.80 15.52 9.52
N GLY A 16 -21.89 16.07 10.06
CA GLY A 16 -22.09 17.50 10.24
C GLY A 16 -22.87 18.18 9.13
N GLY A 17 -23.65 17.41 8.36
CA GLY A 17 -24.52 17.91 7.29
C GLY A 17 -23.79 18.21 5.98
N ARG A 18 -24.59 18.56 4.96
CA ARG A 18 -24.05 18.84 3.61
C ARG A 18 -22.99 19.94 3.58
N GLU A 19 -23.16 20.99 4.38
CA GLU A 19 -22.25 22.12 4.40
C GLU A 19 -20.85 21.76 4.95
N ASN A 20 -20.76 20.67 5.72
CA ASN A 20 -19.48 20.18 6.23
C ASN A 20 -18.75 19.25 5.25
N ILE A 21 -19.39 18.88 4.12
CA ILE A 21 -18.79 18.01 3.11
C ILE A 21 -18.20 18.88 1.99
N GLY A 22 -16.88 19.04 1.99
CA GLY A 22 -16.17 19.68 0.89
C GLY A 22 -16.10 18.78 -0.34
N ALA A 23 -15.85 17.49 -0.13
CA ALA A 23 -15.83 16.49 -1.20
C ALA A 23 -16.10 15.09 -0.65
N VAL A 24 -16.70 14.20 -1.46
CA VAL A 24 -16.91 12.80 -1.13
C VAL A 24 -16.63 11.90 -2.32
N SER A 25 -16.00 10.76 -2.05
CA SER A 25 -15.79 9.67 -3.00
C SER A 25 -15.79 8.33 -2.27
N HIS A 26 -15.66 7.23 -3.00
CA HIS A 26 -15.52 5.91 -2.40
C HIS A 26 -14.39 5.10 -3.03
N CYS A 27 -13.96 4.04 -2.35
CA CYS A 27 -13.14 2.97 -2.91
C CYS A 27 -13.88 1.64 -2.75
N MET A 28 -13.21 0.51 -2.93
CA MET A 28 -13.87 -0.81 -2.91
C MET A 28 -14.64 -1.12 -1.61
N THR A 29 -14.27 -0.50 -0.47
CA THR A 29 -14.87 -0.83 0.83
C THR A 29 -15.18 0.39 1.70
N ARG A 30 -14.85 1.62 1.27
CA ARG A 30 -14.88 2.81 2.15
C ARG A 30 -15.43 4.03 1.44
N MET A 31 -16.23 4.81 2.16
CA MET A 31 -16.52 6.21 1.85
C MET A 31 -15.31 7.07 2.26
N ARG A 32 -15.02 8.12 1.51
CA ARG A 32 -13.92 9.07 1.78
C ARG A 32 -14.45 10.49 1.71
N PHE A 33 -14.24 11.23 2.78
CA PHE A 33 -14.71 12.60 2.94
C PHE A 33 -13.54 13.55 3.11
N ALA A 34 -13.56 14.70 2.44
CA ALA A 34 -12.85 15.89 2.84
C ALA A 34 -13.84 16.77 3.59
N LEU A 35 -13.81 16.75 4.91
CA LEU A 35 -14.67 17.55 5.75
C LEU A 35 -14.12 18.98 5.86
N VAL A 36 -15.00 19.98 5.84
CA VAL A 36 -14.64 21.39 6.06
C VAL A 36 -14.19 21.61 7.51
N ASN A 37 -14.92 21.03 8.45
CA ASN A 37 -14.56 20.99 9.87
C ASN A 37 -14.70 19.55 10.38
N PRO A 38 -13.59 18.80 10.55
CA PRO A 38 -13.62 17.44 11.05
C PRO A 38 -14.21 17.26 12.45
N GLU A 39 -14.16 18.29 13.30
CA GLU A 39 -14.69 18.24 14.68
C GLU A 39 -16.22 18.20 14.74
N LYS A 40 -16.91 18.54 13.64
CA LYS A 40 -18.38 18.44 13.55
C LYS A 40 -18.87 17.01 13.35
N ALA A 41 -18.01 16.07 13.01
CA ALA A 41 -18.38 14.68 12.82
C ALA A 41 -18.50 13.95 14.16
N ASP A 42 -19.67 13.39 14.42
CA ASP A 42 -19.91 12.54 15.61
C ASP A 42 -19.41 11.11 15.32
N ILE A 43 -18.12 10.91 15.57
CA ILE A 43 -17.44 9.63 15.27
C ILE A 43 -18.11 8.48 16.04
N SER A 44 -18.49 8.70 17.30
CA SER A 44 -19.08 7.65 18.14
C SER A 44 -20.42 7.19 17.63
N ALA A 45 -21.26 8.13 17.20
CA ALA A 45 -22.56 7.82 16.61
C ALA A 45 -22.42 7.17 15.22
N ILE A 46 -21.45 7.61 14.41
CA ILE A 46 -21.15 7.01 13.10
C ILE A 46 -20.71 5.53 13.27
N GLU A 47 -19.87 5.24 14.24
CA GLU A 47 -19.39 3.87 14.48
C GLU A 47 -20.47 2.96 15.11
N ALA A 48 -21.51 3.54 15.70
CA ALA A 48 -22.67 2.81 16.21
C ALA A 48 -23.67 2.42 15.12
N MET A 49 -23.57 2.99 13.90
CA MET A 49 -24.46 2.64 12.78
C MET A 49 -24.21 1.19 12.33
N LYS A 50 -25.28 0.40 12.13
CA LYS A 50 -25.19 -1.02 11.71
C LYS A 50 -24.43 -1.22 10.40
N VAL A 51 -24.57 -0.28 9.45
CA VAL A 51 -23.92 -0.33 8.13
C VAL A 51 -22.44 0.03 8.19
N VAL A 52 -21.99 0.74 9.24
CA VAL A 52 -20.61 1.19 9.40
C VAL A 52 -19.79 0.13 10.14
N LYS A 53 -18.74 -0.33 9.50
CA LYS A 53 -17.79 -1.29 10.07
C LYS A 53 -16.60 -0.62 10.78
N GLY A 54 -16.48 0.72 10.71
CA GLY A 54 -15.51 1.56 11.38
C GLY A 54 -15.26 2.87 10.67
N SER A 55 -14.59 3.78 11.36
CA SER A 55 -14.15 5.05 10.81
C SER A 55 -12.74 5.41 11.25
N PHE A 56 -12.06 6.26 10.50
CA PHE A 56 -10.76 6.82 10.83
C PHE A 56 -10.42 8.02 9.97
N THR A 57 -9.50 8.85 10.44
CA THR A 57 -8.94 9.96 9.65
C THR A 57 -7.51 9.64 9.26
N GLN A 58 -7.21 9.70 7.97
CA GLN A 58 -5.86 9.49 7.44
C GLN A 58 -5.55 10.56 6.38
N ALA A 59 -4.40 11.20 6.50
CA ALA A 59 -3.95 12.25 5.57
C ALA A 59 -4.99 13.36 5.35
N GLY A 60 -5.73 13.74 6.40
CA GLY A 60 -6.77 14.77 6.37
C GLY A 60 -8.11 14.32 5.77
N GLN A 61 -8.23 13.06 5.32
CA GLN A 61 -9.49 12.47 4.86
C GLN A 61 -10.16 11.71 6.00
N PHE A 62 -11.42 12.00 6.27
CA PHE A 62 -12.26 11.16 7.09
C PHE A 62 -12.79 9.99 6.26
N GLN A 63 -12.59 8.77 6.70
CA GLN A 63 -12.95 7.55 6.00
C GLN A 63 -13.90 6.71 6.83
N VAL A 64 -14.99 6.24 6.22
CA VAL A 64 -16.01 5.39 6.84
C VAL A 64 -16.03 4.05 6.11
N ILE A 65 -15.76 2.96 6.82
CA ILE A 65 -15.73 1.60 6.26
C ILE A 65 -17.14 1.06 6.20
N ILE A 66 -17.64 0.79 5.00
CA ILE A 66 -18.96 0.19 4.74
C ILE A 66 -18.80 -1.30 4.38
N GLY A 67 -17.73 -1.65 3.66
CA GLY A 67 -17.53 -2.99 3.11
C GLY A 67 -17.92 -3.09 1.64
N ASN A 68 -18.22 -4.30 1.17
CA ASN A 68 -18.45 -4.58 -0.25
C ASN A 68 -19.66 -3.87 -0.86
N THR A 69 -20.59 -3.41 -0.03
CA THR A 69 -21.80 -2.67 -0.45
C THR A 69 -21.58 -1.15 -0.56
N VAL A 70 -20.34 -0.69 -0.45
CA VAL A 70 -20.02 0.75 -0.44
C VAL A 70 -20.48 1.50 -1.69
N THR A 71 -20.50 0.87 -2.85
CA THR A 71 -20.93 1.51 -4.10
C THR A 71 -22.41 1.84 -4.06
N ASP A 72 -23.25 0.92 -3.61
CA ASP A 72 -24.70 1.14 -3.48
C ASP A 72 -24.98 2.20 -2.41
N PHE A 73 -24.31 2.08 -1.27
CA PHE A 73 -24.40 3.05 -0.18
C PHE A 73 -23.98 4.46 -0.64
N TYR A 74 -22.88 4.57 -1.38
CA TYR A 74 -22.40 5.83 -1.93
C TYR A 74 -23.41 6.48 -2.88
N ASN A 75 -24.02 5.68 -3.76
CA ASN A 75 -25.03 6.17 -4.70
C ASN A 75 -26.27 6.72 -3.97
N ASP A 76 -26.71 6.06 -2.90
CA ASP A 76 -27.78 6.56 -2.06
C ASP A 76 -27.35 7.80 -1.28
N PHE A 77 -26.11 7.83 -0.77
CA PHE A 77 -25.57 8.97 -0.03
C PHE A 77 -25.48 10.25 -0.87
N ILE A 78 -24.96 10.19 -2.10
CA ILE A 78 -24.86 11.38 -2.97
C ILE A 78 -26.23 11.90 -3.38
N LYS A 79 -27.25 11.01 -3.55
CA LYS A 79 -28.63 11.40 -3.80
C LYS A 79 -29.24 12.13 -2.60
N GLU A 80 -29.10 11.58 -1.39
CA GLU A 80 -29.63 12.19 -0.16
C GLU A 80 -28.90 13.51 0.17
N ALA A 81 -27.59 13.57 -0.03
CA ALA A 81 -26.80 14.78 0.21
C ALA A 81 -27.00 15.86 -0.87
N GLY A 82 -27.57 15.52 -2.03
CA GLY A 82 -27.72 16.44 -3.17
C GLY A 82 -26.38 16.98 -3.64
N ILE A 83 -25.33 16.14 -3.68
CA ILE A 83 -23.99 16.50 -4.10
C ILE A 83 -23.53 15.61 -5.26
N GLU A 84 -22.72 16.18 -6.13
CA GLU A 84 -22.01 15.38 -7.12
C GLU A 84 -20.81 14.73 -6.48
N GLY A 85 -20.64 13.43 -6.71
CA GLY A 85 -19.44 12.72 -6.28
C GLY A 85 -18.23 13.19 -7.08
N VAL A 86 -17.07 13.25 -6.43
CA VAL A 86 -15.81 13.67 -7.07
C VAL A 86 -14.81 12.52 -7.10
N SER A 87 -13.78 12.67 -7.93
CA SER A 87 -12.71 11.68 -7.98
C SER A 87 -11.97 11.57 -6.65
N LYS A 88 -11.31 10.42 -6.41
CA LYS A 88 -10.48 10.21 -5.21
C LYS A 88 -9.39 11.29 -5.08
N ASP A 89 -8.86 11.75 -6.20
CA ASP A 89 -7.81 12.77 -6.23
C ASP A 89 -8.35 14.15 -5.82
N ALA A 90 -9.59 14.49 -6.21
CA ALA A 90 -10.24 15.73 -5.79
C ALA A 90 -10.50 15.75 -4.27
N VAL A 91 -10.98 14.63 -3.69
CA VAL A 91 -11.14 14.51 -2.22
C VAL A 91 -9.78 14.66 -1.52
N LYS A 92 -8.72 14.10 -2.09
CA LYS A 92 -7.37 14.18 -1.54
C LYS A 92 -6.81 15.60 -1.57
N GLU A 93 -7.03 16.34 -2.66
CA GLU A 93 -6.63 17.75 -2.77
C GLU A 93 -7.35 18.62 -1.72
N MET A 94 -8.65 18.46 -1.57
CA MET A 94 -9.42 19.24 -0.57
C MET A 94 -9.02 18.89 0.87
N ALA A 95 -8.70 17.64 1.14
CA ALA A 95 -8.24 17.19 2.45
C ALA A 95 -6.85 17.74 2.86
N LYS A 96 -6.05 18.27 1.93
CA LYS A 96 -4.75 18.89 2.25
C LYS A 96 -4.86 20.10 3.19
N ASN A 97 -5.99 20.79 3.17
CA ASN A 97 -6.24 21.93 4.06
C ASN A 97 -6.32 21.51 5.53
N ASN A 98 -6.65 20.25 5.80
CA ASN A 98 -6.78 19.69 7.15
C ASN A 98 -5.45 19.10 7.69
N GLN A 99 -4.33 19.31 6.99
CA GLN A 99 -3.02 18.79 7.34
C GLN A 99 -2.11 19.90 7.88
N ASN A 100 -1.32 19.59 8.93
CA ASN A 100 -0.24 20.46 9.35
C ASN A 100 0.93 20.44 8.33
N VAL A 101 1.88 21.39 8.46
CA VAL A 101 2.98 21.54 7.49
C VAL A 101 3.81 20.25 7.34
N LEU A 102 4.12 19.59 8.46
CA LEU A 102 4.91 18.34 8.44
C LEU A 102 4.14 17.22 7.74
N GLN A 103 2.86 17.03 8.07
CA GLN A 103 2.00 16.05 7.41
C GLN A 103 1.88 16.32 5.91
N ARG A 104 1.80 17.59 5.49
CA ARG A 104 1.74 17.98 4.08
C ARG A 104 3.02 17.65 3.32
N VAL A 105 4.20 17.92 3.91
CA VAL A 105 5.50 17.56 3.31
C VAL A 105 5.59 16.05 3.13
N ILE A 106 5.25 15.28 4.16
CA ILE A 106 5.32 13.82 4.12
C ILE A 106 4.31 13.24 3.13
N ALA A 107 3.06 13.73 3.12
CA ALA A 107 2.08 13.34 2.12
C ALA A 107 2.58 13.63 0.69
N SER A 108 3.28 14.74 0.51
CA SER A 108 3.90 15.10 -0.77
C SER A 108 4.99 14.13 -1.20
N LEU A 109 5.83 13.68 -0.28
CA LEU A 109 6.83 12.63 -0.57
C LEU A 109 6.17 11.30 -0.89
N ALA A 110 5.16 10.89 -0.10
CA ALA A 110 4.39 9.67 -0.37
C ALA A 110 3.76 9.68 -1.78
N GLU A 111 3.24 10.83 -2.22
CA GLU A 111 2.67 10.98 -3.57
C GLU A 111 3.71 10.84 -4.69
N ILE A 112 4.98 11.21 -4.44
CA ILE A 112 6.07 11.01 -5.39
C ILE A 112 6.41 9.53 -5.52
N PHE A 113 6.42 8.78 -4.40
CA PHE A 113 6.76 7.36 -4.41
C PHE A 113 5.60 6.44 -4.82
N ALA A 114 4.34 6.82 -4.56
CA ALA A 114 3.17 5.98 -4.81
C ALA A 114 3.12 5.34 -6.23
N PRO A 115 3.38 6.07 -7.33
CA PRO A 115 3.40 5.46 -8.67
C PRO A 115 4.61 4.55 -8.91
N LEU A 116 5.67 4.63 -8.09
CA LEU A 116 6.89 3.82 -8.22
C LEU A 116 6.78 2.51 -7.41
N ILE A 117 5.92 2.46 -6.39
CA ILE A 117 5.78 1.30 -5.48
C ILE A 117 5.58 -0.02 -6.22
N PRO A 118 4.68 -0.15 -7.24
CA PRO A 118 4.52 -1.42 -7.94
C PRO A 118 5.81 -1.92 -8.61
N ALA A 119 6.59 -1.02 -9.22
CA ALA A 119 7.86 -1.37 -9.83
C ALA A 119 8.90 -1.77 -8.76
N ILE A 120 8.99 -1.02 -7.65
CA ILE A 120 9.90 -1.32 -6.53
C ILE A 120 9.58 -2.70 -5.92
N ILE A 121 8.31 -3.00 -5.69
CA ILE A 121 7.86 -4.30 -5.17
C ILE A 121 8.24 -5.43 -6.14
N THR A 122 7.92 -5.27 -7.42
CA THR A 122 8.23 -6.29 -8.44
C THR A 122 9.74 -6.50 -8.57
N GLY A 123 10.52 -5.43 -8.64
CA GLY A 123 11.98 -5.49 -8.65
C GLY A 123 12.54 -6.15 -7.40
N GLY A 124 12.01 -5.82 -6.22
CA GLY A 124 12.41 -6.42 -4.95
C GLY A 124 12.14 -7.94 -4.88
N LEU A 125 10.97 -8.40 -5.37
CA LEU A 125 10.66 -9.84 -5.47
C LEU A 125 11.60 -10.56 -6.44
N ILE A 126 11.91 -9.96 -7.59
CA ILE A 126 12.83 -10.52 -8.58
C ILE A 126 14.24 -10.62 -8.00
N LEU A 127 14.73 -9.56 -7.33
CA LEU A 127 16.03 -9.60 -6.65
C LEU A 127 16.04 -10.61 -5.50
N GLY A 128 14.93 -10.77 -4.77
CA GLY A 128 14.77 -11.78 -3.74
C GLY A 128 14.90 -13.20 -4.30
N PHE A 129 14.21 -13.49 -5.39
CA PHE A 129 14.35 -14.79 -6.10
C PHE A 129 15.78 -15.00 -6.58
N ARG A 130 16.39 -13.97 -7.20
CA ARG A 130 17.78 -13.99 -7.62
C ARG A 130 18.74 -14.31 -6.46
N ASN A 131 18.54 -13.69 -5.28
CA ASN A 131 19.32 -13.99 -4.09
C ASN A 131 19.20 -15.46 -3.66
N CYS A 132 18.02 -16.08 -3.81
CA CYS A 132 17.84 -17.49 -3.48
C CYS A 132 18.66 -18.42 -4.39
N ILE A 133 18.80 -18.11 -5.67
CA ILE A 133 19.52 -18.96 -6.64
C ILE A 133 21.02 -18.71 -6.66
N ASP A 134 21.48 -17.50 -6.30
CA ASP A 134 22.91 -17.14 -6.39
C ASP A 134 23.64 -17.01 -5.05
N SER A 135 22.94 -16.93 -3.92
CA SER A 135 23.58 -16.72 -2.63
C SER A 135 23.34 -17.85 -1.61
N LEU A 136 22.52 -18.83 -1.91
CA LEU A 136 22.34 -20.00 -1.06
C LEU A 136 23.32 -21.11 -1.47
N TYR A 137 24.33 -21.34 -0.65
CA TYR A 137 25.34 -22.38 -0.84
C TYR A 137 24.80 -23.74 -0.38
N LEU A 138 23.98 -24.40 -1.22
CA LEU A 138 23.30 -25.66 -0.90
C LEU A 138 23.93 -26.88 -1.58
N PHE A 139 24.83 -26.70 -2.52
CA PHE A 139 25.39 -27.76 -3.36
C PHE A 139 26.87 -28.01 -3.04
N GLU A 140 27.39 -29.18 -3.44
CA GLU A 140 28.78 -29.60 -3.22
C GLU A 140 29.25 -29.38 -1.77
N ASN A 141 28.51 -29.93 -0.82
CA ASN A 141 28.78 -29.79 0.63
C ASN A 141 28.78 -28.34 1.14
N GLY A 142 27.93 -27.48 0.58
CA GLY A 142 27.79 -26.09 0.99
C GLY A 142 28.85 -25.15 0.40
N THR A 143 29.48 -25.52 -0.72
CA THR A 143 30.52 -24.69 -1.37
C THR A 143 30.01 -23.98 -2.63
N LYS A 144 28.92 -24.45 -3.25
CA LYS A 144 28.38 -23.87 -4.47
C LYS A 144 26.90 -23.50 -4.37
N THR A 145 26.56 -22.41 -5.05
CA THR A 145 25.18 -21.96 -5.28
C THR A 145 24.56 -22.69 -6.46
N LEU A 146 23.26 -22.53 -6.69
CA LEU A 146 22.56 -23.05 -7.87
C LEU A 146 23.16 -22.47 -9.16
N CYS A 147 23.50 -21.17 -9.17
CA CYS A 147 24.21 -20.53 -10.29
C CYS A 147 25.60 -21.10 -10.50
N GLY A 148 26.29 -21.48 -9.43
CA GLY A 148 27.63 -22.06 -9.47
C GLY A 148 27.70 -23.47 -10.05
N ILE A 149 26.58 -24.22 -10.06
CA ILE A 149 26.51 -25.58 -10.61
C ILE A 149 25.80 -25.66 -11.96
N SER A 150 25.08 -24.63 -12.37
CA SER A 150 24.23 -24.66 -13.57
C SER A 150 24.40 -23.39 -14.39
N GLN A 151 24.89 -23.53 -15.61
CA GLN A 151 25.01 -22.42 -16.57
C GLN A 151 23.62 -21.82 -16.92
N PHE A 152 22.57 -22.64 -16.95
CA PHE A 152 21.19 -22.16 -17.16
C PHE A 152 20.77 -21.19 -16.07
N TRP A 153 20.96 -21.56 -14.79
CA TRP A 153 20.59 -20.70 -13.67
C TRP A 153 21.47 -19.44 -13.57
N SER A 154 22.76 -19.54 -13.92
CA SER A 154 23.63 -18.37 -14.05
C SER A 154 23.14 -17.41 -15.14
N GLY A 155 22.63 -17.94 -16.25
CA GLY A 155 22.00 -17.14 -17.30
C GLY A 155 20.71 -16.46 -16.81
N ILE A 156 19.85 -17.19 -16.09
CA ILE A 156 18.64 -16.62 -15.46
C ILE A 156 18.99 -15.53 -14.45
N ASP A 157 19.98 -15.74 -13.62
CA ASP A 157 20.46 -14.73 -12.65
C ASP A 157 20.86 -13.43 -13.34
N SER A 158 21.70 -13.54 -14.36
CA SER A 158 22.15 -12.39 -15.16
C SER A 158 20.99 -11.67 -15.86
N PHE A 159 20.01 -12.43 -16.41
CA PHE A 159 18.83 -11.87 -17.04
C PHE A 159 17.93 -11.12 -16.02
N LEU A 160 17.71 -11.70 -14.84
CA LEU A 160 16.91 -11.08 -13.79
C LEU A 160 17.57 -9.83 -13.22
N TRP A 161 18.91 -9.78 -13.21
CA TRP A 161 19.64 -8.58 -12.81
C TRP A 161 19.29 -7.37 -13.68
N LEU A 162 19.07 -7.54 -14.97
CA LEU A 162 18.65 -6.47 -15.88
C LEU A 162 17.39 -5.75 -15.37
N ILE A 163 16.42 -6.52 -14.86
CA ILE A 163 15.18 -5.95 -14.32
C ILE A 163 15.45 -5.25 -12.97
N GLY A 164 16.23 -5.90 -12.09
CA GLY A 164 16.60 -5.33 -10.80
C GLY A 164 17.35 -4.01 -10.95
N GLU A 165 18.34 -3.96 -11.85
CA GLU A 165 19.10 -2.76 -12.17
C GLU A 165 18.19 -1.64 -12.70
N ALA A 166 17.31 -1.98 -13.65
CA ALA A 166 16.36 -1.00 -14.23
C ALA A 166 15.45 -0.38 -13.17
N VAL A 167 15.04 -1.13 -12.14
CA VAL A 167 14.19 -0.60 -11.07
C VAL A 167 14.99 0.22 -10.05
N PHE A 168 16.09 -0.31 -9.55
CA PHE A 168 16.78 0.29 -8.40
C PHE A 168 17.89 1.28 -8.79
N HIS A 169 18.72 0.96 -9.77
CA HIS A 169 19.75 1.91 -10.23
C HIS A 169 19.15 3.09 -10.99
N MET A 170 18.08 2.85 -11.79
CA MET A 170 17.40 3.89 -12.55
C MET A 170 16.26 4.59 -11.78
N LEU A 171 16.14 4.34 -10.47
CA LEU A 171 15.13 4.96 -9.59
C LEU A 171 15.05 6.49 -9.73
N PRO A 172 16.16 7.26 -9.87
CA PRO A 172 16.12 8.71 -10.11
C PRO A 172 15.28 9.11 -11.31
N VAL A 173 15.21 8.30 -12.37
CA VAL A 173 14.38 8.56 -13.56
C VAL A 173 12.89 8.53 -13.17
N GLY A 174 12.49 7.50 -12.43
CA GLY A 174 11.13 7.36 -11.91
C GLY A 174 10.74 8.51 -10.98
N ILE A 175 11.66 8.93 -10.10
CA ILE A 175 11.43 10.06 -9.17
C ILE A 175 11.24 11.35 -9.95
N CYS A 176 12.11 11.67 -10.90
CA CYS A 176 12.01 12.89 -11.72
C CYS A 176 10.72 12.91 -12.54
N TRP A 177 10.34 11.77 -13.15
CA TRP A 177 9.04 11.63 -13.82
C TRP A 177 7.87 11.85 -12.87
N SER A 178 7.89 11.26 -11.70
CA SER A 178 6.79 11.36 -10.73
C SER A 178 6.63 12.79 -10.19
N VAL A 179 7.73 13.49 -9.92
CA VAL A 179 7.70 14.90 -9.48
C VAL A 179 7.13 15.79 -10.57
N THR A 180 7.59 15.69 -11.82
CA THR A 180 7.07 16.49 -12.94
C THR A 180 5.59 16.21 -13.21
N LYS A 181 5.16 14.94 -13.13
CA LYS A 181 3.75 14.53 -13.22
C LYS A 181 2.92 15.15 -12.11
N LYS A 182 3.36 15.03 -10.85
CA LYS A 182 2.66 15.59 -9.70
C LYS A 182 2.53 17.11 -9.78
N MET A 183 3.57 17.77 -10.26
CA MET A 183 3.62 19.25 -10.34
C MET A 183 2.98 19.80 -11.60
N GLY A 184 2.45 18.95 -12.50
CA GLY A 184 1.77 19.36 -13.74
C GLY A 184 2.69 20.03 -14.75
N THR A 185 3.95 19.60 -14.85
CA THR A 185 4.96 20.07 -15.81
C THR A 185 5.29 18.98 -16.84
N THR A 186 6.24 19.23 -17.75
CA THR A 186 6.55 18.33 -18.86
C THR A 186 7.24 17.06 -18.36
N GLN A 187 6.50 15.94 -18.32
CA GLN A 187 6.99 14.66 -17.77
C GLN A 187 8.22 14.14 -18.52
N MET A 188 8.26 14.32 -19.85
CA MET A 188 9.40 13.86 -20.65
C MET A 188 10.71 14.57 -20.28
N LEU A 189 10.66 15.85 -19.91
CA LEU A 189 11.83 16.56 -19.40
C LEU A 189 12.30 15.99 -18.06
N GLY A 190 11.36 15.55 -17.21
CA GLY A 190 11.69 14.83 -15.98
C GLY A 190 12.41 13.52 -16.25
N ILE A 191 11.92 12.73 -17.22
CA ILE A 191 12.59 11.49 -17.64
C ILE A 191 14.01 11.79 -18.14
N VAL A 192 14.17 12.75 -19.04
CA VAL A 192 15.49 13.12 -19.60
C VAL A 192 16.44 13.60 -18.49
N LEU A 193 15.97 14.46 -17.57
CA LEU A 193 16.77 14.87 -16.41
C LEU A 193 17.23 13.66 -15.61
N GLY A 194 16.29 12.74 -15.26
CA GLY A 194 16.62 11.53 -14.52
C GLY A 194 17.64 10.65 -15.22
N LEU A 195 17.55 10.50 -16.56
CA LEU A 195 18.52 9.77 -17.38
C LEU A 195 19.92 10.41 -17.33
N THR A 196 20.01 11.75 -17.24
CA THR A 196 21.32 12.40 -17.04
C THR A 196 21.94 12.08 -15.69
N LEU A 197 21.12 11.90 -14.65
CA LEU A 197 21.59 11.58 -13.30
C LEU A 197 22.18 10.17 -13.20
N VAL A 198 21.70 9.23 -14.04
CA VAL A 198 22.12 7.81 -14.01
C VAL A 198 22.90 7.39 -15.26
N SER A 199 23.38 8.36 -16.05
CA SER A 199 24.09 8.11 -17.31
C SER A 199 25.31 7.22 -17.12
N GLY A 200 25.51 6.25 -18.01
CA GLY A 200 26.70 5.41 -18.05
C GLY A 200 28.01 6.15 -18.33
N GLN A 201 27.96 7.43 -18.71
CA GLN A 201 29.15 8.30 -18.85
C GLN A 201 29.71 8.75 -17.48
N LEU A 202 28.92 8.59 -16.41
CA LEU A 202 29.29 8.99 -15.06
C LEU A 202 29.85 7.78 -14.30
N LEU A 203 30.71 8.03 -13.31
CA LEU A 203 31.10 7.01 -12.36
C LEU A 203 29.85 6.55 -11.59
N ASN A 204 29.56 5.26 -11.63
CA ASN A 204 28.39 4.69 -10.96
C ASN A 204 28.44 4.98 -9.45
N ALA A 205 27.31 5.40 -8.87
CA ALA A 205 27.19 5.73 -7.45
C ALA A 205 27.70 4.62 -6.53
N TYR A 206 27.41 3.37 -6.85
CA TYR A 206 27.84 2.20 -6.06
C TYR A 206 29.34 1.90 -6.16
N SER A 207 30.02 2.46 -7.16
CA SER A 207 31.47 2.30 -7.35
C SER A 207 32.29 3.40 -6.68
N VAL A 208 31.65 4.50 -6.25
CA VAL A 208 32.35 5.67 -5.69
C VAL A 208 33.15 5.32 -4.45
N ALA A 209 32.61 4.51 -3.54
CA ALA A 209 33.28 4.11 -2.31
C ALA A 209 34.57 3.27 -2.54
N GLY A 210 34.63 2.52 -3.64
CA GLY A 210 35.77 1.69 -4.04
C GLY A 210 36.77 2.42 -4.95
N THR A 211 36.47 3.65 -5.38
CA THR A 211 37.32 4.41 -6.33
C THR A 211 38.16 5.44 -5.58
N ALA A 212 39.45 5.45 -5.80
CA ALA A 212 40.33 6.46 -5.22
C ALA A 212 39.92 7.87 -5.70
N VAL A 213 39.98 8.86 -4.83
CA VAL A 213 39.54 10.25 -5.13
C VAL A 213 40.24 10.85 -6.36
N ALA A 214 41.50 10.44 -6.61
CA ALA A 214 42.29 10.86 -7.77
C ALA A 214 41.74 10.28 -9.09
N ASP A 215 41.14 9.08 -9.04
CA ASP A 215 40.67 8.34 -10.23
C ASP A 215 39.21 8.66 -10.59
N ILE A 216 38.53 9.47 -9.78
CA ILE A 216 37.16 9.93 -10.10
C ILE A 216 37.22 10.83 -11.34
N PRO A 217 36.52 10.49 -12.44
CA PRO A 217 36.49 11.31 -13.64
C PRO A 217 35.91 12.70 -13.37
N LYS A 218 36.41 13.73 -14.07
CA LYS A 218 36.05 15.12 -13.83
C LYS A 218 35.78 15.87 -15.14
N TRP A 219 34.74 16.70 -15.14
CA TRP A 219 34.63 17.77 -16.13
C TRP A 219 35.56 18.89 -15.77
N ASN A 220 36.45 19.25 -16.68
CA ASN A 220 37.39 20.34 -16.51
C ASN A 220 36.94 21.56 -17.32
N PHE A 221 36.50 22.61 -16.62
CA PHE A 221 36.08 23.88 -17.21
C PHE A 221 37.18 24.94 -17.18
N GLY A 222 38.43 24.55 -16.95
CA GLY A 222 39.55 25.46 -16.84
C GLY A 222 39.68 26.10 -15.46
N ALA A 223 38.70 26.96 -15.08
CA ALA A 223 38.71 27.64 -13.79
C ALA A 223 38.27 26.74 -12.61
N PHE A 224 37.51 25.66 -12.86
CA PHE A 224 37.05 24.72 -11.84
C PHE A 224 36.83 23.33 -12.45
N GLN A 225 36.79 22.33 -11.57
CA GLN A 225 36.53 20.94 -11.94
C GLN A 225 35.32 20.40 -11.15
N ILE A 226 34.50 19.58 -11.81
CA ILE A 226 33.34 18.93 -11.22
C ILE A 226 33.49 17.41 -11.40
N ASN A 227 33.30 16.66 -10.33
CA ASN A 227 33.35 15.19 -10.37
C ASN A 227 32.19 14.65 -11.22
N MET A 228 32.49 13.72 -12.11
CA MET A 228 31.52 13.03 -12.97
C MET A 228 30.96 11.83 -12.20
N ILE A 229 30.13 12.10 -11.19
CA ILE A 229 29.51 11.06 -10.35
C ILE A 229 28.03 10.94 -10.71
N GLY A 230 27.59 9.71 -10.90
CA GLY A 230 26.18 9.37 -11.10
C GLY A 230 25.42 9.28 -9.77
N TYR A 231 24.11 9.31 -9.87
CA TYR A 231 23.20 9.27 -8.70
C TYR A 231 22.29 8.05 -8.74
N GLN A 232 22.80 6.89 -9.21
CA GLN A 232 22.09 5.62 -9.21
C GLN A 232 21.58 5.28 -7.81
N GLY A 233 20.29 4.97 -7.67
CA GLY A 233 19.64 4.68 -6.39
C GLY A 233 19.44 5.87 -5.45
N GLN A 234 20.00 7.05 -5.76
CA GLN A 234 19.98 8.21 -4.87
C GLN A 234 18.65 8.99 -4.95
N VAL A 235 17.95 9.09 -3.84
CA VAL A 235 16.61 9.68 -3.75
C VAL A 235 16.66 11.21 -3.68
N LEU A 236 17.43 11.78 -2.74
CA LEU A 236 17.43 13.22 -2.48
C LEU A 236 18.00 14.03 -3.64
N PRO A 237 19.12 13.65 -4.28
CA PRO A 237 19.60 14.31 -5.48
C PRO A 237 18.54 14.39 -6.58
N ALA A 238 17.82 13.29 -6.82
CA ALA A 238 16.77 13.22 -7.82
C ALA A 238 15.58 14.15 -7.50
N ILE A 239 15.13 14.18 -6.25
CA ILE A 239 14.04 15.06 -5.81
C ILE A 239 14.44 16.53 -5.97
N LEU A 240 15.63 16.92 -5.50
CA LEU A 240 16.12 18.31 -5.59
C LEU A 240 16.24 18.76 -7.06
N ALA A 241 16.83 17.90 -7.91
CA ALA A 241 16.96 18.18 -9.34
C ALA A 241 15.60 18.33 -10.03
N ALA A 242 14.65 17.43 -9.73
CA ALA A 242 13.31 17.44 -10.32
C ALA A 242 12.51 18.68 -9.92
N PHE A 243 12.52 19.08 -8.65
CA PHE A 243 11.88 20.33 -8.24
C PHE A 243 12.51 21.55 -8.91
N THR A 244 13.83 21.56 -9.07
CA THR A 244 14.51 22.63 -9.79
C THR A 244 14.04 22.73 -11.24
N LEU A 245 13.91 21.59 -11.93
CA LEU A 245 13.35 21.54 -13.30
C LEU A 245 11.92 22.13 -13.33
N VAL A 246 11.06 21.71 -12.40
CA VAL A 246 9.67 22.19 -12.32
C VAL A 246 9.61 23.71 -12.16
N TYR A 247 10.39 24.26 -11.22
CA TYR A 247 10.38 25.71 -10.98
C TYR A 247 11.00 26.50 -12.13
N LEU A 248 12.08 26.01 -12.75
CA LEU A 248 12.67 26.63 -13.94
C LEU A 248 11.72 26.58 -15.14
N GLU A 249 11.06 25.44 -15.37
CA GLU A 249 10.07 25.33 -16.46
C GLU A 249 8.92 26.32 -16.27
N ARG A 250 8.37 26.42 -15.05
CA ARG A 250 7.31 27.40 -14.73
C ARG A 250 7.80 28.84 -14.88
N PHE A 251 9.03 29.12 -14.47
CA PHE A 251 9.65 30.44 -14.62
C PHE A 251 9.80 30.82 -16.09
N PHE A 252 10.42 29.94 -16.90
CA PHE A 252 10.61 30.21 -18.31
C PHE A 252 9.29 30.28 -19.08
N ARG A 253 8.29 29.47 -18.76
CA ARG A 253 6.94 29.59 -19.34
C ARG A 253 6.32 30.96 -19.10
N LYS A 254 6.59 31.59 -17.95
CA LYS A 254 6.04 32.91 -17.61
C LYS A 254 6.69 34.06 -18.36
N ILE A 255 7.99 33.96 -18.67
CA ILE A 255 8.74 35.08 -19.26
C ILE A 255 8.97 34.95 -20.77
N THR A 256 8.83 33.74 -21.33
CA THR A 256 9.14 33.48 -22.73
C THR A 256 7.91 33.78 -23.59
N PRO A 257 8.06 34.58 -24.68
CA PRO A 257 7.01 34.80 -25.67
C PRO A 257 6.51 33.50 -26.28
N GLN A 258 5.21 33.38 -26.53
CA GLN A 258 4.56 32.17 -27.01
C GLN A 258 5.18 31.59 -28.29
N VAL A 259 5.61 32.44 -29.19
CA VAL A 259 6.20 32.04 -30.49
C VAL A 259 7.44 31.18 -30.37
N ILE A 260 8.29 31.43 -29.34
CA ILE A 260 9.55 30.69 -29.11
C ILE A 260 9.50 29.78 -27.88
N SER A 261 8.37 29.79 -27.17
CA SER A 261 8.21 29.06 -25.91
C SER A 261 8.47 27.55 -26.05
N MET A 262 8.06 26.96 -27.16
CA MET A 262 8.21 25.53 -27.43
C MET A 262 9.69 25.09 -27.50
N ILE A 263 10.61 26.01 -27.81
CA ILE A 263 12.06 25.74 -27.89
C ILE A 263 12.76 26.21 -26.62
N VAL A 264 12.55 27.47 -26.23
CA VAL A 264 13.29 28.14 -25.16
C VAL A 264 12.99 27.54 -23.81
N VAL A 265 11.71 27.23 -23.52
CA VAL A 265 11.32 26.68 -22.19
C VAL A 265 11.98 25.33 -21.91
N PRO A 266 11.83 24.29 -22.74
CA PRO A 266 12.45 23.00 -22.47
C PRO A 266 13.98 23.08 -22.50
N PHE A 267 14.57 23.84 -23.45
CA PHE A 267 16.02 23.97 -23.55
C PHE A 267 16.63 24.61 -22.29
N CYS A 268 16.15 25.79 -21.89
CA CYS A 268 16.70 26.50 -20.75
C CYS A 268 16.43 25.79 -19.42
N SER A 269 15.21 25.28 -19.24
CA SER A 269 14.85 24.60 -18.00
C SER A 269 15.63 23.29 -17.82
N LEU A 270 15.77 22.48 -18.86
CA LEU A 270 16.52 21.23 -18.77
C LEU A 270 18.02 21.49 -18.59
N LEU A 271 18.63 22.35 -19.42
CA LEU A 271 20.07 22.64 -19.34
C LEU A 271 20.46 23.16 -17.95
N LEU A 272 19.74 24.16 -17.46
CA LEU A 272 20.05 24.75 -16.14
C LEU A 272 19.76 23.78 -15.01
N SER A 273 18.76 22.89 -15.13
CA SER A 273 18.48 21.86 -14.14
C SER A 273 19.56 20.79 -14.09
N VAL A 274 20.08 20.36 -15.24
CA VAL A 274 21.19 19.40 -15.30
C VAL A 274 22.46 20.02 -14.71
N MET A 275 22.76 21.28 -15.04
CA MET A 275 23.89 22.00 -14.44
C MET A 275 23.73 22.10 -12.92
N ALA A 276 22.56 22.56 -12.44
CA ALA A 276 22.28 22.67 -11.01
C ALA A 276 22.38 21.31 -10.30
N ALA A 277 21.87 20.26 -10.94
CA ALA A 277 21.87 18.91 -10.40
C ALA A 277 23.30 18.37 -10.19
N HIS A 278 24.18 18.46 -11.21
CA HIS A 278 25.51 17.90 -11.11
C HIS A 278 26.51 18.79 -10.36
N PHE A 279 26.33 20.12 -10.42
CA PHE A 279 27.31 21.04 -9.82
C PHE A 279 27.03 21.33 -8.34
N VAL A 280 25.76 21.37 -7.94
CA VAL A 280 25.37 21.86 -6.61
C VAL A 280 24.42 20.91 -5.88
N LEU A 281 23.25 20.67 -6.47
CA LEU A 281 22.15 20.01 -5.76
C LEU A 281 22.38 18.52 -5.54
N GLY A 282 23.01 17.85 -6.50
CA GLY A 282 23.36 16.45 -6.39
C GLY A 282 24.37 16.19 -5.26
N PRO A 283 25.53 16.88 -5.22
CA PRO A 283 26.46 16.79 -4.11
C PRO A 283 25.84 17.15 -2.73
N ILE A 284 24.97 18.17 -2.68
CA ILE A 284 24.23 18.53 -1.45
C ILE A 284 23.26 17.42 -1.05
N GLY A 285 22.43 16.96 -2.00
CA GLY A 285 21.47 15.89 -1.76
C GLY A 285 22.14 14.59 -1.30
N TRP A 286 23.30 14.24 -1.90
CA TRP A 286 24.10 13.09 -1.49
C TRP A 286 24.58 13.23 -0.04
N LYS A 287 25.15 14.39 0.33
CA LYS A 287 25.62 14.63 1.71
C LYS A 287 24.48 14.59 2.73
N ILE A 288 23.31 15.16 2.41
CA ILE A 288 22.14 15.12 3.28
C ILE A 288 21.61 13.68 3.40
N GLY A 289 21.46 12.98 2.27
CA GLY A 289 21.02 11.59 2.23
C GLY A 289 21.94 10.67 3.03
N GLY A 290 23.24 10.76 2.77
CA GLY A 290 24.25 10.01 3.51
C GLY A 290 24.28 10.36 5.00
N GLY A 291 24.03 11.62 5.37
CA GLY A 291 23.92 12.04 6.77
C GLY A 291 22.70 11.40 7.48
N ILE A 292 21.54 11.41 6.86
CA ILE A 292 20.33 10.75 7.37
C ILE A 292 20.55 9.24 7.50
N SER A 293 21.08 8.63 6.44
CA SER A 293 21.43 7.22 6.37
C SER A 293 22.41 6.82 7.47
N ALA A 294 23.48 7.61 7.68
CA ALA A 294 24.47 7.37 8.72
C ALA A 294 23.85 7.45 10.15
N ILE A 295 22.98 8.40 10.41
CA ILE A 295 22.28 8.52 11.70
C ILE A 295 21.41 7.30 11.95
N VAL A 296 20.60 6.90 10.97
CA VAL A 296 19.74 5.71 11.08
C VAL A 296 20.59 4.45 11.21
N PHE A 297 21.63 4.30 10.39
CA PHE A 297 22.55 3.16 10.44
C PHE A 297 23.25 3.06 11.80
N ALA A 298 23.73 4.17 12.35
CA ALA A 298 24.33 4.19 13.68
C ALA A 298 23.30 3.78 14.77
N GLY A 299 22.05 4.16 14.61
CA GLY A 299 20.97 3.71 15.50
C GLY A 299 20.74 2.20 15.46
N ILE A 300 20.67 1.62 14.25
CA ILE A 300 20.36 0.19 14.06
C ILE A 300 21.57 -0.75 14.19
N SER A 301 22.80 -0.25 14.06
CA SER A 301 24.05 -1.04 14.14
C SER A 301 24.91 -0.71 15.35
N GLY A 302 24.73 0.45 15.98
CA GLY A 302 25.52 0.95 17.09
C GLY A 302 25.25 0.27 18.43
N THR A 303 25.85 0.80 19.49
CA THR A 303 25.71 0.29 20.88
C THR A 303 24.23 0.25 21.35
N PHE A 304 23.43 1.20 20.90
CA PHE A 304 22.00 1.32 21.27
C PHE A 304 21.04 0.62 20.31
N LYS A 305 21.53 -0.25 19.42
CA LYS A 305 20.71 -0.93 18.41
C LYS A 305 19.48 -1.64 18.98
N VAL A 306 19.60 -2.26 20.14
CA VAL A 306 18.51 -2.96 20.82
C VAL A 306 17.39 -1.99 21.21
N VAL A 307 17.75 -0.84 21.76
CA VAL A 307 16.80 0.23 22.12
C VAL A 307 16.15 0.81 20.87
N PHE A 308 16.93 1.06 19.82
CA PHE A 308 16.41 1.52 18.52
C PHE A 308 15.41 0.52 17.94
N GLY A 309 15.75 -0.76 17.89
CA GLY A 309 14.88 -1.82 17.37
C GLY A 309 13.57 -1.95 18.17
N ALA A 310 13.65 -1.85 19.51
CA ALA A 310 12.46 -1.84 20.35
C ALA A 310 11.56 -0.64 20.05
N ILE A 311 12.14 0.58 20.06
CA ILE A 311 11.38 1.82 19.83
C ILE A 311 10.80 1.83 18.42
N PHE A 312 11.59 1.53 17.39
CA PHE A 312 11.13 1.54 16.00
C PHE A 312 10.01 0.52 15.80
N GLY A 313 10.17 -0.71 16.29
CA GLY A 313 9.14 -1.75 16.20
C GLY A 313 7.82 -1.34 16.87
N VAL A 314 7.88 -0.69 18.05
CA VAL A 314 6.69 -0.19 18.76
C VAL A 314 6.07 0.99 18.01
N VAL A 315 6.87 1.95 17.53
CA VAL A 315 6.40 3.23 16.98
C VAL A 315 5.94 3.10 15.52
N TYR A 316 6.36 2.06 14.79
CA TYR A 316 6.04 1.95 13.36
C TYR A 316 4.52 1.89 13.08
N ALA A 317 3.75 1.12 13.86
CA ALA A 317 2.29 1.08 13.68
C ALA A 317 1.61 2.44 13.96
N PRO A 318 1.95 3.22 15.00
CA PRO A 318 1.59 4.63 15.12
C PRO A 318 1.98 5.49 13.91
N LEU A 319 3.16 5.29 13.31
CA LEU A 319 3.55 6.02 12.09
C LEU A 319 2.65 5.67 10.90
N VAL A 320 2.14 4.43 10.82
CA VAL A 320 1.16 4.04 9.80
C VAL A 320 -0.14 4.83 9.96
N ILE A 321 -0.63 5.00 11.19
CA ILE A 321 -1.85 5.78 11.47
C ILE A 321 -1.72 7.22 10.96
N THR A 322 -0.57 7.84 11.20
CA THR A 322 -0.31 9.22 10.77
C THR A 322 0.01 9.35 9.28
N GLY A 323 0.25 8.24 8.58
CA GLY A 323 0.73 8.23 7.18
C GLY A 323 2.22 8.55 7.04
N LEU A 324 2.94 8.74 8.15
CA LEU A 324 4.37 9.08 8.15
C LEU A 324 5.28 7.91 7.74
N HIS A 325 4.79 6.69 7.84
CA HIS A 325 5.54 5.46 7.50
C HIS A 325 6.06 5.44 6.05
N HIS A 326 5.45 6.17 5.12
CA HIS A 326 5.94 6.26 3.75
C HIS A 326 7.33 6.90 3.61
N MET A 327 7.78 7.64 4.63
CA MET A 327 9.15 8.20 4.66
C MET A 327 10.21 7.11 4.81
N SER A 328 9.90 6.02 5.50
CA SER A 328 10.86 4.95 5.74
C SER A 328 11.37 4.34 4.43
N ASN A 329 10.53 4.28 3.39
CA ASN A 329 10.93 3.76 2.07
C ASN A 329 12.09 4.56 1.47
N ALA A 330 12.07 5.89 1.60
CA ALA A 330 13.16 6.74 1.12
C ALA A 330 14.46 6.51 1.93
N ILE A 331 14.33 6.29 3.23
CA ILE A 331 15.46 5.98 4.12
C ILE A 331 16.02 4.58 3.79
N ASP A 332 15.16 3.59 3.60
CA ASP A 332 15.55 2.23 3.21
C ASP A 332 16.35 2.23 1.90
N LEU A 333 15.84 2.93 0.87
CA LEU A 333 16.52 3.02 -0.42
C LEU A 333 17.89 3.70 -0.29
N GLN A 334 17.99 4.73 0.55
CA GLN A 334 19.25 5.40 0.82
C GLN A 334 20.23 4.49 1.59
N LEU A 335 19.76 3.73 2.59
CA LEU A 335 20.57 2.74 3.32
C LEU A 335 21.08 1.65 2.37
N ILE A 336 20.24 1.16 1.46
CA ILE A 336 20.63 0.17 0.45
C ILE A 336 21.71 0.74 -0.46
N ALA A 337 21.55 1.98 -0.90
CA ALA A 337 22.53 2.65 -1.77
C ALA A 337 23.89 2.89 -1.08
N ASP A 338 23.87 3.27 0.20
CA ASP A 338 25.09 3.64 0.95
C ASP A 338 25.80 2.43 1.56
N TYR A 339 25.04 1.40 2.01
CA TYR A 339 25.59 0.28 2.80
C TYR A 339 25.33 -1.09 2.17
N GLY A 340 24.73 -1.15 0.97
CA GLY A 340 24.44 -2.41 0.28
C GLY A 340 23.29 -3.21 0.89
N GLY A 341 22.52 -2.63 1.80
CA GLY A 341 21.37 -3.27 2.43
C GLY A 341 20.76 -2.42 3.55
N THR A 342 19.59 -2.83 4.01
CA THR A 342 18.88 -2.15 5.10
C THR A 342 18.43 -3.11 6.19
N MET A 343 18.61 -2.73 7.45
CA MET A 343 18.03 -3.40 8.63
C MET A 343 16.68 -2.78 9.04
N LEU A 344 16.28 -1.65 8.42
CA LEU A 344 15.03 -0.96 8.75
C LEU A 344 13.82 -1.70 8.14
N TRP A 345 13.92 -2.07 6.86
CA TRP A 345 12.88 -2.81 6.14
C TRP A 345 12.44 -4.12 6.81
N PRO A 346 13.35 -5.00 7.31
CA PRO A 346 12.94 -6.18 8.04
C PRO A 346 12.03 -5.87 9.24
N MET A 347 12.32 -4.80 10.00
CA MET A 347 11.49 -4.39 11.14
C MET A 347 10.11 -3.88 10.70
N ILE A 348 10.02 -3.25 9.53
CA ILE A 348 8.75 -2.83 8.92
C ILE A 348 7.88 -4.04 8.60
N ALA A 349 8.46 -5.05 7.93
CA ALA A 349 7.76 -6.29 7.61
C ALA A 349 7.29 -7.04 8.87
N LEU A 350 8.12 -7.06 9.93
CA LEU A 350 7.75 -7.65 11.23
C LEU A 350 6.61 -6.89 11.91
N SER A 351 6.56 -5.57 11.79
CA SER A 351 5.43 -4.79 12.31
C SER A 351 4.12 -5.10 11.60
N ASN A 352 4.17 -5.28 10.28
CA ASN A 352 3.01 -5.71 9.51
C ASN A 352 2.52 -7.09 10.00
N ILE A 353 3.42 -8.06 10.13
CA ILE A 353 3.10 -9.40 10.65
C ILE A 353 2.50 -9.30 12.06
N ALA A 354 3.08 -8.51 12.95
CA ALA A 354 2.63 -8.36 14.32
C ALA A 354 1.21 -7.79 14.42
N GLN A 355 0.88 -6.77 13.61
CA GLN A 355 -0.48 -6.21 13.57
C GLN A 355 -1.49 -7.21 13.00
N GLY A 356 -1.12 -7.96 11.95
CA GLY A 356 -1.94 -9.07 11.43
C GLY A 356 -2.16 -10.18 12.46
N SER A 357 -1.15 -10.49 13.26
CA SER A 357 -1.21 -11.53 14.29
C SER A 357 -2.05 -11.12 15.50
N ALA A 358 -2.12 -9.82 15.80
CA ALA A 358 -3.10 -9.31 16.75
C ALA A 358 -4.53 -9.51 16.25
N VAL A 359 -4.78 -9.29 14.93
CA VAL A 359 -6.09 -9.61 14.31
C VAL A 359 -6.34 -11.11 14.31
N LEU A 360 -5.32 -11.97 14.11
CA LEU A 360 -5.46 -13.42 14.21
C LEU A 360 -5.95 -13.83 15.62
N GLY A 361 -5.46 -13.16 16.67
CA GLY A 361 -5.97 -13.32 18.03
C GLY A 361 -7.45 -12.94 18.15
N MET A 362 -7.89 -11.87 17.46
CA MET A 362 -9.30 -11.47 17.41
C MET A 362 -10.15 -12.49 16.64
N ILE A 363 -9.66 -13.03 15.53
CA ILE A 363 -10.31 -14.13 14.79
C ILE A 363 -10.58 -15.32 15.71
N TRP A 364 -9.59 -15.71 16.49
CA TRP A 364 -9.72 -16.82 17.44
C TRP A 364 -10.74 -16.53 18.56
N LEU A 365 -10.73 -15.33 19.13
CA LEU A 365 -11.64 -14.93 20.19
C LEU A 365 -13.09 -14.83 19.71
N GLN A 366 -13.28 -14.27 18.51
CA GLN A 366 -14.59 -14.00 17.91
C GLN A 366 -15.01 -15.06 16.89
N ARG A 367 -14.50 -16.30 17.00
CA ARG A 367 -14.73 -17.38 16.02
C ARG A 367 -16.20 -17.77 15.85
N LYS A 368 -17.06 -17.42 16.81
CA LYS A 368 -18.52 -17.65 16.78
C LYS A 368 -19.30 -16.41 16.36
N ASN A 369 -18.64 -15.34 15.97
CA ASN A 369 -19.25 -14.10 15.50
C ASN A 369 -18.97 -13.94 14.00
N SER A 370 -19.96 -14.28 13.15
CA SER A 370 -19.84 -14.26 11.69
C SER A 370 -19.57 -12.86 11.15
N GLN A 371 -20.24 -11.84 11.69
CA GLN A 371 -20.04 -10.45 11.29
C GLN A 371 -18.63 -9.96 11.58
N ALA A 372 -18.07 -10.33 12.74
CA ALA A 372 -16.69 -10.01 13.07
C ALA A 372 -15.70 -10.72 12.13
N GLN A 373 -15.97 -11.97 11.75
CA GLN A 373 -15.10 -12.74 10.85
C GLN A 373 -15.05 -12.13 9.43
N GLU A 374 -16.14 -11.57 8.91
CA GLU A 374 -16.18 -10.89 7.62
C GLU A 374 -15.19 -9.72 7.52
N VAL A 375 -14.85 -9.09 8.65
CA VAL A 375 -13.88 -8.00 8.72
C VAL A 375 -12.49 -8.50 9.09
N ASN A 376 -12.41 -9.36 10.11
CA ASN A 376 -11.15 -9.80 10.69
C ASN A 376 -10.33 -10.66 9.72
N ILE A 377 -10.95 -11.62 9.01
CA ILE A 377 -10.22 -12.53 8.12
C ILE A 377 -9.57 -11.79 6.95
N PRO A 378 -10.28 -10.99 6.14
CA PRO A 378 -9.65 -10.23 5.06
C PRO A 378 -8.60 -9.23 5.55
N ALA A 379 -8.82 -8.62 6.72
CA ALA A 379 -7.89 -7.69 7.32
C ALA A 379 -6.57 -8.37 7.74
N CYS A 380 -6.66 -9.57 8.33
CA CYS A 380 -5.50 -10.38 8.70
C CYS A 380 -4.70 -10.80 7.47
N ILE A 381 -5.36 -11.34 6.44
CA ILE A 381 -4.72 -11.75 5.17
C ILE A 381 -4.03 -10.55 4.51
N SER A 382 -4.73 -9.42 4.40
CA SER A 382 -4.16 -8.19 3.83
C SER A 382 -2.90 -7.74 4.56
N CYS A 383 -2.91 -7.82 5.89
CA CYS A 383 -1.79 -7.43 6.74
C CYS A 383 -0.58 -8.36 6.57
N TYR A 384 -0.81 -9.66 6.51
CA TYR A 384 0.24 -10.65 6.21
C TYR A 384 0.81 -10.52 4.80
N LEU A 385 0.07 -9.93 3.86
CA LEU A 385 0.53 -9.56 2.53
C LEU A 385 1.12 -8.14 2.45
N GLY A 386 1.31 -7.47 3.60
CA GLY A 386 2.01 -6.19 3.71
C GLY A 386 1.13 -4.93 3.67
N VAL A 387 -0.20 -5.07 3.66
CA VAL A 387 -1.15 -3.94 3.69
C VAL A 387 -1.83 -3.89 5.06
N THR A 388 -1.34 -3.02 5.94
CA THR A 388 -1.70 -2.99 7.37
C THR A 388 -2.97 -2.20 7.70
N GLU A 389 -3.37 -1.27 6.85
CA GLU A 389 -4.47 -0.35 7.12
C GLU A 389 -5.81 -1.05 7.46
N PRO A 390 -6.23 -2.13 6.75
CA PRO A 390 -7.46 -2.84 7.11
C PRO A 390 -7.40 -3.45 8.50
N ALA A 391 -6.23 -3.98 8.91
CA ALA A 391 -6.04 -4.56 10.24
C ALA A 391 -6.00 -3.49 11.33
N ILE A 392 -5.24 -2.41 11.11
CA ILE A 392 -5.09 -1.33 12.10
C ILE A 392 -6.41 -0.60 12.29
N PHE A 393 -7.01 -0.09 11.22
CA PHE A 393 -8.21 0.76 11.32
C PHE A 393 -9.51 -0.04 11.43
N GLY A 394 -9.58 -1.19 10.77
CA GLY A 394 -10.78 -2.04 10.78
C GLY A 394 -10.99 -2.82 12.08
N VAL A 395 -9.91 -3.20 12.77
CA VAL A 395 -9.95 -4.13 13.91
C VAL A 395 -9.19 -3.59 15.12
N ASN A 396 -7.86 -3.39 14.98
CA ASN A 396 -6.97 -3.20 16.12
C ASN A 396 -7.22 -1.92 16.89
N LEU A 397 -7.41 -0.78 16.19
CA LEU A 397 -7.70 0.52 16.83
C LEU A 397 -9.09 0.58 17.44
N LYS A 398 -10.09 -0.04 16.83
CA LYS A 398 -11.46 -0.06 17.37
C LYS A 398 -11.53 -0.62 18.78
N LYS A 399 -10.74 -1.67 19.04
CA LYS A 399 -10.69 -2.32 20.35
C LYS A 399 -9.54 -1.81 21.23
N GLY A 400 -8.57 -1.08 20.64
CA GLY A 400 -7.41 -0.50 21.29
C GLY A 400 -6.38 -1.53 21.74
N PHE A 401 -6.77 -2.54 22.52
CA PHE A 401 -5.81 -3.52 23.07
C PHE A 401 -5.10 -4.37 22.02
N PRO A 402 -5.73 -4.84 20.90
CA PRO A 402 -5.00 -5.60 19.88
C PRO A 402 -3.91 -4.76 19.21
N PHE A 403 -4.17 -3.45 19.02
CA PHE A 403 -3.19 -2.52 18.47
C PHE A 403 -1.92 -2.48 19.36
N VAL A 404 -2.10 -2.34 20.67
CA VAL A 404 -0.98 -2.32 21.63
C VAL A 404 -0.27 -3.68 21.68
N CYS A 405 -1.01 -4.80 21.63
CA CYS A 405 -0.42 -6.14 21.55
C CYS A 405 0.44 -6.31 20.29
N GLY A 406 -0.01 -5.82 19.13
CA GLY A 406 0.76 -5.78 17.89
C GLY A 406 2.03 -4.95 18.02
N MET A 407 1.95 -3.75 18.64
CA MET A 407 3.12 -2.90 18.90
C MET A 407 4.16 -3.59 19.80
N ILE A 408 3.73 -4.24 20.86
CA ILE A 408 4.63 -4.98 21.77
C ILE A 408 5.33 -6.11 21.02
N GLY A 409 4.58 -6.93 20.28
CA GLY A 409 5.16 -8.03 19.50
C GLY A 409 6.14 -7.55 18.43
N SER A 410 5.80 -6.45 17.74
CA SER A 410 6.69 -5.78 16.79
C SER A 410 7.98 -5.27 17.46
N GLY A 411 7.88 -4.66 18.63
CA GLY A 411 9.02 -4.20 19.40
C GLY A 411 9.97 -5.34 19.79
N ILE A 412 9.43 -6.46 20.29
CA ILE A 412 10.23 -7.65 20.64
C ILE A 412 10.90 -8.25 19.40
N ALA A 413 10.16 -8.41 18.32
CA ALA A 413 10.71 -8.91 17.05
C ALA A 413 11.78 -7.96 16.48
N GLY A 414 11.58 -6.64 16.59
CA GLY A 414 12.55 -5.62 16.22
C GLY A 414 13.86 -5.70 17.00
N VAL A 415 13.79 -5.93 18.32
CA VAL A 415 14.97 -6.17 19.17
C VAL A 415 15.78 -7.37 18.66
N ILE A 416 15.12 -8.48 18.36
CA ILE A 416 15.77 -9.70 17.87
C ILE A 416 16.37 -9.43 16.48
N CYS A 417 15.62 -8.76 15.60
CA CYS A 417 16.04 -8.42 14.25
C CYS A 417 17.35 -7.63 14.23
N VAL A 418 17.45 -6.54 15.01
CA VAL A 418 18.69 -5.74 15.06
C VAL A 418 19.81 -6.46 15.81
N SER A 419 19.49 -7.32 16.80
CA SER A 419 20.50 -8.10 17.53
C SER A 419 21.17 -9.12 16.64
N THR A 420 20.43 -9.74 15.73
CA THR A 420 20.94 -10.71 14.73
C THR A 420 21.55 -10.05 13.50
N GLY A 421 21.45 -8.73 13.36
CA GLY A 421 21.93 -8.01 12.19
C GLY A 421 21.16 -8.31 10.91
N THR A 422 19.90 -8.75 11.03
CA THR A 422 19.07 -9.12 9.88
C THR A 422 18.92 -7.98 8.90
N THR A 423 19.42 -8.17 7.68
CA THR A 423 19.53 -7.16 6.64
C THR A 423 18.77 -7.59 5.39
N ALA A 424 18.07 -6.67 4.76
CA ALA A 424 17.41 -6.85 3.46
C ALA A 424 18.22 -6.23 2.33
N ASN A 425 18.23 -6.87 1.15
CA ASN A 425 18.87 -6.35 -0.07
C ASN A 425 18.00 -5.32 -0.79
N ALA A 426 16.69 -5.39 -0.60
CA ALA A 426 15.72 -4.56 -1.31
C ALA A 426 14.48 -4.31 -0.44
N ILE A 427 13.74 -3.28 -0.78
CA ILE A 427 12.37 -3.09 -0.33
C ILE A 427 11.49 -4.03 -1.17
N GLY A 428 10.86 -4.99 -0.51
CA GLY A 428 9.96 -5.95 -1.17
C GLY A 428 8.51 -5.76 -0.75
N VAL A 429 7.74 -6.85 -0.83
CA VAL A 429 6.41 -6.91 -0.23
C VAL A 429 6.56 -6.98 1.28
N GLY A 430 5.82 -6.17 2.01
CA GLY A 430 5.75 -6.27 3.47
C GLY A 430 5.13 -7.61 3.93
N GLY A 431 5.10 -7.84 5.23
CA GLY A 431 4.52 -9.05 5.78
C GLY A 431 5.34 -10.32 5.51
N ILE A 432 4.66 -11.46 5.39
CA ILE A 432 5.30 -12.79 5.24
C ILE A 432 6.17 -12.89 3.98
N PRO A 433 5.74 -12.43 2.80
CA PRO A 433 6.59 -12.49 1.60
C PRO A 433 7.88 -11.68 1.71
N GLY A 434 7.99 -10.77 2.70
CA GLY A 434 9.18 -9.97 2.96
C GLY A 434 10.46 -10.78 3.17
N ILE A 435 10.36 -12.06 3.54
CA ILE A 435 11.50 -12.97 3.69
C ILE A 435 12.33 -13.07 2.39
N LEU A 436 11.71 -12.94 1.23
CA LEU A 436 12.39 -12.97 -0.06
C LEU A 436 13.32 -11.77 -0.29
N SER A 437 13.10 -10.67 0.41
CA SER A 437 13.94 -9.47 0.33
C SER A 437 15.14 -9.51 1.29
N ILE A 438 15.19 -10.49 2.19
CA ILE A 438 16.25 -10.64 3.19
C ILE A 438 17.50 -11.26 2.55
N GLN A 439 18.66 -10.79 2.96
CA GLN A 439 19.92 -11.44 2.56
C GLN A 439 19.93 -12.89 3.01
N PRO A 440 20.35 -13.84 2.14
CA PRO A 440 20.21 -15.29 2.39
C PRO A 440 20.76 -15.77 3.73
N GLN A 441 21.91 -15.21 4.17
CA GLN A 441 22.54 -15.55 5.45
C GLN A 441 21.65 -15.17 6.66
N TYR A 442 20.71 -14.25 6.51
CA TYR A 442 19.81 -13.79 7.57
C TYR A 442 18.38 -14.34 7.45
N MET A 443 18.04 -15.12 6.42
CA MET A 443 16.68 -15.65 6.22
C MET A 443 16.19 -16.48 7.41
N LEU A 444 17.06 -17.32 7.98
CA LEU A 444 16.70 -18.13 9.14
C LEU A 444 16.46 -17.27 10.39
N SER A 445 17.32 -16.28 10.62
CA SER A 445 17.13 -15.29 11.70
C SER A 445 15.84 -14.52 11.53
N PHE A 446 15.53 -14.11 10.30
CA PHE A 446 14.29 -13.40 9.99
C PHE A 446 13.06 -14.29 10.18
N ALA A 447 13.12 -15.56 9.76
CA ALA A 447 12.05 -16.53 10.00
C ALA A 447 11.75 -16.70 11.50
N PHE A 448 12.79 -16.69 12.34
CA PHE A 448 12.61 -16.70 13.80
C PHE A 448 11.97 -15.39 14.30
N CYS A 449 12.40 -14.23 13.81
CA CYS A 449 11.75 -12.95 14.11
C CYS A 449 10.27 -12.94 13.70
N MET A 450 9.95 -13.50 12.51
CA MET A 450 8.57 -13.64 12.03
C MET A 450 7.75 -14.52 12.97
N ALA A 451 8.29 -15.65 13.41
CA ALA A 451 7.61 -16.52 14.38
C ALA A 451 7.29 -15.77 15.69
N VAL A 452 8.22 -14.96 16.18
CA VAL A 452 8.00 -14.10 17.36
C VAL A 452 6.92 -13.05 17.07
N ALA A 453 6.96 -12.40 15.90
CA ALA A 453 5.98 -11.41 15.46
C ALA A 453 4.58 -12.03 15.24
N VAL A 454 4.47 -13.33 15.05
CA VAL A 454 3.19 -14.07 15.01
C VAL A 454 2.75 -14.46 16.42
N VAL A 455 3.60 -15.15 17.15
CA VAL A 455 3.20 -15.80 18.41
C VAL A 455 2.91 -14.79 19.52
N VAL A 456 3.77 -13.79 19.69
CA VAL A 456 3.65 -12.83 20.82
C VAL A 456 2.37 -11.99 20.72
N PRO A 457 2.05 -11.31 19.59
CA PRO A 457 0.81 -10.55 19.50
C PRO A 457 -0.44 -11.43 19.58
N PHE A 458 -0.41 -12.61 18.97
CA PHE A 458 -1.51 -13.58 19.03
C PHE A 458 -1.83 -13.96 20.47
N LEU A 459 -0.82 -14.40 21.24
CA LEU A 459 -1.00 -14.79 22.64
C LEU A 459 -1.43 -13.60 23.51
N LEU A 460 -0.78 -12.45 23.37
CA LEU A 460 -1.15 -11.25 24.14
C LEU A 460 -2.59 -10.84 23.85
N THR A 461 -2.98 -10.80 22.56
CA THR A 461 -4.34 -10.44 22.18
C THR A 461 -5.36 -11.44 22.70
N THR A 462 -5.08 -12.74 22.65
CA THR A 462 -6.00 -13.77 23.17
C THR A 462 -6.14 -13.71 24.69
N ILE A 463 -5.04 -13.49 25.43
CA ILE A 463 -5.06 -13.39 26.90
C ILE A 463 -5.82 -12.12 27.34
N VAL A 464 -5.47 -10.98 26.76
CA VAL A 464 -6.09 -9.69 27.11
C VAL A 464 -7.55 -9.64 26.65
N GLY A 465 -7.82 -10.15 25.45
CA GLY A 465 -9.15 -10.13 24.86
C GLY A 465 -10.17 -10.97 25.62
N LYS A 466 -9.78 -12.12 26.20
CA LYS A 466 -10.65 -12.91 27.08
C LYS A 466 -11.18 -12.11 28.29
N LYS A 467 -10.44 -11.07 28.71
CA LYS A 467 -10.84 -10.20 29.84
C LYS A 467 -11.57 -8.94 29.41
N LYS A 468 -11.37 -8.48 28.15
CA LYS A 468 -11.86 -7.18 27.66
C LYS A 468 -13.07 -7.30 26.76
N LEU A 469 -13.28 -8.43 26.08
CA LEU A 469 -14.42 -8.64 25.20
C LEU A 469 -15.62 -9.16 26.01
N SER A 470 -16.81 -8.62 25.70
CA SER A 470 -18.07 -9.13 26.25
C SER A 470 -18.45 -10.47 25.62
N ALA A 471 -19.34 -11.21 26.25
CA ALA A 471 -19.88 -12.46 25.71
C ALA A 471 -20.61 -12.25 24.37
N GLU A 472 -21.23 -11.07 24.20
CA GLU A 472 -21.95 -10.68 22.99
C GLU A 472 -21.01 -10.39 21.82
N GLU A 473 -19.85 -9.81 22.09
CA GLU A 473 -18.80 -9.58 21.08
C GLU A 473 -18.11 -10.86 20.61
N MET A 474 -18.18 -11.92 21.41
CA MET A 474 -17.58 -13.23 21.11
C MET A 474 -18.51 -14.22 20.42
N SER A 475 -19.82 -13.95 20.39
CA SER A 475 -20.83 -14.83 19.78
C SER A 475 -21.84 -14.03 18.97
N ASP A 476 -22.46 -14.67 17.96
CA ASP A 476 -23.50 -14.03 17.13
C ASP A 476 -24.71 -13.66 17.97
N THR A 477 -25.15 -12.41 17.84
CA THR A 477 -26.41 -11.91 18.41
C THR A 477 -27.63 -12.58 17.76
N ALA A 478 -27.50 -13.06 16.52
CA ALA A 478 -28.55 -13.75 15.79
C ALA A 478 -28.98 -15.07 16.43
N GLU A 479 -28.06 -15.83 17.07
CA GLU A 479 -28.45 -17.04 17.84
C GLU A 479 -29.25 -16.68 19.10
N LYS A 480 -28.98 -15.53 19.71
CA LYS A 480 -29.72 -15.07 20.89
C LYS A 480 -31.11 -14.54 20.54
N GLU A 481 -31.23 -13.79 19.44
CA GLU A 481 -32.54 -13.32 18.96
C GLU A 481 -33.44 -14.51 18.55
N SER A 482 -32.87 -15.53 17.90
CA SER A 482 -33.56 -16.76 17.55
C SER A 482 -33.94 -17.58 18.81
N MET A 483 -33.05 -17.71 19.81
CA MET A 483 -33.38 -18.38 21.08
C MET A 483 -34.33 -17.57 21.92
N THR A 484 -34.25 -16.24 21.94
CA THR A 484 -35.18 -15.38 22.67
C THR A 484 -36.58 -15.39 22.00
N ALA A 485 -36.63 -15.44 20.67
CA ALA A 485 -37.88 -15.62 19.92
C ALA A 485 -38.50 -17.01 20.16
N LEU A 486 -37.67 -18.08 20.19
CA LEU A 486 -38.14 -19.43 20.50
C LEU A 486 -38.58 -19.59 21.97
N VAL A 487 -37.93 -18.90 22.90
CA VAL A 487 -38.34 -18.88 24.31
C VAL A 487 -39.63 -18.05 24.49
N ALA A 488 -39.77 -16.92 23.77
CA ALA A 488 -40.99 -16.11 23.79
C ALA A 488 -42.17 -16.83 23.11
N GLU A 489 -41.96 -17.61 22.04
CA GLU A 489 -42.97 -18.50 21.46
C GLU A 489 -43.31 -19.68 22.36
N ALA A 490 -42.35 -20.20 23.13
CA ALA A 490 -42.61 -21.28 24.10
C ALA A 490 -43.37 -20.78 25.34
N GLU A 491 -43.20 -19.52 25.76
CA GLU A 491 -43.97 -18.92 26.87
C GLU A 491 -45.37 -18.42 26.47
N THR A 492 -45.60 -18.16 25.18
CA THR A 492 -46.93 -17.77 24.67
C THR A 492 -47.77 -18.95 24.13
N GLY A 493 -47.18 -20.14 24.09
CA GLY A 493 -47.76 -21.35 23.50
C GLY A 493 -48.44 -22.31 24.50
N ASN A 494 -49.26 -21.81 25.46
CA ASN A 494 -50.25 -22.63 26.12
C ASN A 494 -51.64 -22.17 25.64
N VAL A 495 -52.28 -23.06 24.91
CA VAL A 495 -53.67 -23.28 24.51
C VAL A 495 -53.81 -23.38 22.97
N ALA A 496 -53.76 -24.59 22.46
CA ALA A 496 -54.75 -25.26 21.63
C ALA A 496 -54.11 -26.46 20.89
N GLU A 497 -54.56 -27.63 21.29
CA GLU A 497 -54.35 -28.89 20.55
C GLU A 497 -54.80 -28.77 19.09
N ASN A 498 -53.94 -29.26 18.17
CA ASN A 498 -54.45 -30.14 17.10
C ASN A 498 -53.33 -31.00 16.52
N LYS A 499 -53.52 -32.30 16.68
CA LYS A 499 -52.73 -33.39 16.09
C LYS A 499 -52.85 -33.34 14.56
N LYS A 500 -51.72 -33.40 13.86
CA LYS A 500 -51.60 -34.15 12.61
C LYS A 500 -50.18 -34.67 12.46
N GLU A 501 -50.08 -36.00 12.45
CA GLU A 501 -48.91 -36.79 12.10
C GLU A 501 -48.43 -36.46 10.68
N VAL A 502 -47.12 -36.28 10.48
CA VAL A 502 -46.47 -36.51 9.21
C VAL A 502 -45.20 -37.30 9.47
N LYS A 503 -45.18 -38.50 8.85
CA LYS A 503 -44.10 -39.50 8.86
C LYS A 503 -42.78 -38.97 8.35
N VAL A 504 -41.74 -39.34 9.05
CA VAL A 504 -40.35 -39.31 8.58
C VAL A 504 -40.14 -40.51 7.65
N GLU A 505 -39.68 -40.29 6.43
CA GLU A 505 -38.99 -41.29 5.61
C GLU A 505 -37.66 -40.75 5.13
N ASN A 506 -36.60 -41.36 5.64
CA ASN A 506 -35.27 -41.32 5.08
C ASN A 506 -35.24 -42.11 3.78
N LYS A 507 -34.72 -41.54 2.72
CA LYS A 507 -33.98 -42.30 1.69
C LYS A 507 -32.98 -41.43 0.93
N THR A 508 -31.72 -41.77 1.12
CA THR A 508 -30.57 -41.58 0.23
C THR A 508 -30.91 -42.02 -1.19
N ASN A 509 -30.63 -41.22 -2.20
CA ASN A 509 -29.91 -41.69 -3.39
C ASN A 509 -29.44 -40.50 -4.27
N VAL A 510 -28.19 -40.64 -4.69
CA VAL A 510 -27.47 -39.86 -5.69
C VAL A 510 -28.00 -40.17 -7.04
N GLU A 511 -28.34 -39.15 -7.85
CA GLU A 511 -28.21 -39.20 -9.31
C GLU A 511 -28.27 -37.78 -9.89
N ALA A 512 -27.34 -37.52 -10.79
CA ALA A 512 -27.19 -36.27 -11.52
C ALA A 512 -28.29 -36.14 -12.59
N GLU A 513 -29.02 -35.04 -12.58
CA GLU A 513 -29.75 -34.59 -13.77
C GLU A 513 -29.61 -33.09 -13.96
N THR A 514 -29.01 -32.73 -15.07
CA THR A 514 -28.96 -31.42 -15.70
C THR A 514 -30.41 -30.92 -15.91
N LYS A 515 -30.82 -29.87 -15.25
CA LYS A 515 -32.00 -29.09 -15.66
C LYS A 515 -31.60 -27.64 -15.88
N ASN A 516 -31.78 -27.22 -17.14
CA ASN A 516 -31.87 -25.82 -17.55
C ASN A 516 -32.87 -25.08 -16.65
N GLU A 517 -32.40 -24.16 -15.84
CA GLU A 517 -33.22 -23.10 -15.28
C GLU A 517 -33.09 -21.88 -16.18
N THR A 518 -34.23 -21.49 -16.74
CA THR A 518 -34.47 -20.25 -17.46
C THR A 518 -34.08 -19.08 -16.58
N ALA A 519 -33.09 -18.31 -17.03
CA ALA A 519 -32.73 -17.04 -16.44
C ALA A 519 -33.93 -16.08 -16.51
N THR A 520 -34.32 -15.53 -15.37
CA THR A 520 -35.22 -14.40 -15.27
C THR A 520 -34.57 -13.20 -15.96
N ASP A 521 -35.35 -12.55 -16.87
CA ASP A 521 -34.99 -11.27 -17.52
C ASP A 521 -34.56 -10.25 -16.48
N SER A 522 -33.27 -10.00 -16.42
CA SER A 522 -32.68 -8.79 -15.80
C SER A 522 -32.32 -7.85 -16.93
N ASP A 523 -33.00 -6.72 -17.04
CA ASP A 523 -32.71 -5.66 -17.99
C ASP A 523 -31.24 -5.20 -17.82
N LEU A 524 -30.37 -5.51 -18.78
CA LEU A 524 -29.03 -4.99 -18.88
C LEU A 524 -29.09 -3.61 -19.51
N THR A 525 -28.86 -2.56 -18.71
CA THR A 525 -28.72 -1.19 -19.21
C THR A 525 -27.28 -0.95 -19.66
N ALA A 526 -27.09 -0.73 -20.95
CA ALA A 526 -25.80 -0.35 -21.51
C ALA A 526 -25.50 1.13 -21.23
N PHE A 527 -24.25 1.46 -20.96
CA PHE A 527 -23.76 2.84 -20.77
C PHE A 527 -23.55 3.61 -22.08
N LEU A 528 -23.75 2.95 -23.22
CA LEU A 528 -23.65 3.51 -24.58
C LEU A 528 -24.89 3.09 -25.38
N SER A 529 -25.45 4.02 -26.19
CA SER A 529 -26.49 3.70 -27.17
C SER A 529 -25.85 3.02 -28.38
N GLY A 530 -26.35 1.83 -28.74
CA GLY A 530 -25.79 1.07 -29.84
C GLY A 530 -26.50 -0.27 -30.06
N LYS A 531 -26.10 -0.98 -31.12
CA LYS A 531 -26.62 -2.30 -31.43
C LYS A 531 -25.88 -3.37 -30.63
N ALA A 532 -26.59 -4.12 -29.79
CA ALA A 532 -26.02 -5.28 -29.08
C ALA A 532 -25.83 -6.45 -30.05
N ILE A 533 -24.62 -7.04 -30.04
CA ILE A 533 -24.25 -8.22 -30.82
C ILE A 533 -23.62 -9.27 -29.88
N THR A 534 -23.65 -10.54 -30.27
CA THR A 534 -22.95 -11.59 -29.52
C THR A 534 -21.42 -11.46 -29.71
N LEU A 535 -20.63 -11.93 -28.74
CA LEU A 535 -19.16 -11.92 -28.87
C LEU A 535 -18.67 -12.70 -30.09
N ALA A 536 -19.41 -13.73 -30.54
CA ALA A 536 -19.08 -14.49 -31.74
C ALA A 536 -19.16 -13.67 -33.04
N GLU A 537 -19.94 -12.57 -33.04
CA GLU A 537 -20.08 -11.66 -34.20
C GLU A 537 -19.03 -10.54 -34.22
N VAL A 538 -18.21 -10.44 -33.16
CA VAL A 538 -17.11 -9.47 -33.10
C VAL A 538 -15.99 -9.92 -34.01
N ASN A 539 -15.54 -9.07 -34.92
CA ASN A 539 -14.44 -9.39 -35.85
C ASN A 539 -13.07 -9.25 -35.16
N ASP A 540 -12.85 -10.09 -34.13
CA ASP A 540 -11.68 -10.09 -33.29
C ASP A 540 -11.35 -11.54 -32.89
N GLY A 541 -10.10 -11.95 -33.02
CA GLY A 541 -9.68 -13.34 -32.80
C GLY A 541 -9.63 -13.78 -31.33
N VAL A 542 -9.79 -12.86 -30.37
CA VAL A 542 -9.74 -13.14 -28.93
C VAL A 542 -11.16 -13.20 -28.34
N PHE A 543 -11.99 -12.19 -28.63
CA PHE A 543 -13.34 -12.11 -28.10
C PHE A 543 -14.30 -13.07 -28.82
N SER A 544 -14.20 -13.19 -30.16
CA SER A 544 -15.05 -14.10 -30.95
C SER A 544 -14.79 -15.59 -30.67
N ALA A 545 -13.60 -15.93 -30.15
CA ALA A 545 -13.23 -17.31 -29.80
C ALA A 545 -13.73 -17.73 -28.40
N GLY A 546 -14.40 -16.86 -27.64
CA GLY A 546 -14.93 -17.17 -26.30
C GLY A 546 -13.85 -17.46 -25.25
N VAL A 547 -12.58 -17.12 -25.49
CA VAL A 547 -11.44 -17.42 -24.58
C VAL A 547 -11.59 -16.75 -23.22
N LEU A 548 -12.32 -15.62 -23.15
CA LEU A 548 -12.56 -14.83 -21.92
C LEU A 548 -13.96 -15.06 -21.32
N GLY A 549 -14.74 -16.01 -21.83
CA GLY A 549 -16.12 -16.30 -21.41
C GLY A 549 -17.18 -15.75 -22.36
N ASP A 550 -18.45 -16.05 -22.06
CA ASP A 550 -19.60 -15.58 -22.84
C ASP A 550 -19.95 -14.13 -22.48
N GLY A 551 -20.39 -13.36 -23.49
CA GLY A 551 -20.75 -11.96 -23.30
C GLY A 551 -21.43 -11.34 -24.52
N MET A 552 -21.73 -10.04 -24.44
CA MET A 552 -22.26 -9.25 -25.54
C MET A 552 -21.37 -8.03 -25.80
N ALA A 553 -21.28 -7.63 -27.04
CA ALA A 553 -20.62 -6.40 -27.47
C ALA A 553 -21.65 -5.39 -27.97
N ILE A 554 -21.34 -4.10 -27.90
CA ILE A 554 -22.20 -3.01 -28.39
C ILE A 554 -21.47 -2.28 -29.51
N ILE A 555 -22.12 -2.19 -30.68
CA ILE A 555 -21.67 -1.33 -31.76
C ILE A 555 -22.30 0.05 -31.53
N PRO A 556 -21.52 1.12 -31.25
CA PRO A 556 -22.05 2.45 -31.00
C PRO A 556 -22.78 3.01 -32.23
N GLU A 557 -23.88 3.74 -32.04
CA GLU A 557 -24.62 4.41 -33.12
C GLU A 557 -23.93 5.70 -33.60
N ASN A 558 -23.08 6.29 -32.76
CA ASN A 558 -22.32 7.50 -33.10
C ASN A 558 -20.84 7.30 -32.77
N GLU A 559 -19.96 7.61 -33.72
CA GLU A 559 -18.52 7.83 -33.46
C GLU A 559 -18.38 9.14 -32.68
N THR A 560 -17.98 9.05 -31.40
CA THR A 560 -17.59 10.22 -30.62
C THR A 560 -16.08 10.37 -30.58
#